data_4a1f1bfc653ce7e2ec36da9a77285cab
#
_entry.id   4a1f1bfc653ce7e2ec36da9a77285cab
#
_cell.length_a   1.000
_cell.length_b   1.000
_cell.length_c   1.000
_cell.angle_alpha   90.00
_cell.angle_beta   90.00
_cell.angle_gamma   90.00
#
_symmetry.space_group_name_H-M   'P 1'
#
loop_
_entity.id
_entity.type
_entity.pdbx_description
1 polymer ?
#
loop_
_entity_poly.entity_id
_entity_poly.type
_entity_poly.pdbx_seq_one_letter_code
_entity_poly.pdbx_strand_id
1 'polypeptide(L)'
;AALAASIDLAFDFAGASEANANQGGLFDRQDDAHGSSSQEPELPSVTPWGIKERLSLEKTAIGFYLSGHLFDEVEREVRQFVRRSVAELTDSREPQLLAGIVGDLRVINGQRGKLALFRLDDKSGVIDARAEESLIQRHRHTLKDDEFIVVMGKVMPDRFSGGLQLNVTQVWDLAQARCRFGKFLRVAVSGKAPEVRRLLAEYPPQVEHTEHGELLRGLPVRLLLERRGPEGGAMAQLHLGDQAQFFPSDAALASWVAQADEGRAMVVYE
;
A
#
# COMPACT_ATOMS: atom_id res chain seq x y z
N ALA A 1 -4.70 -5.49 17.72
CA ALA A 1 -4.83 -4.12 18.23
C ALA A 1 -5.27 -4.12 19.69
N ALA A 2 -6.49 -4.59 20.04
CA ALA A 2 -7.00 -4.56 21.41
C ALA A 2 -6.07 -5.26 22.41
N LEU A 3 -5.62 -6.48 22.14
CA LEU A 3 -4.68 -7.21 22.98
C LEU A 3 -3.35 -6.46 23.19
N ALA A 4 -2.81 -5.83 22.15
CA ALA A 4 -1.59 -5.05 22.29
C ALA A 4 -1.80 -3.80 23.16
N ALA A 5 -2.95 -3.13 23.01
CA ALA A 5 -3.31 -1.97 23.80
C ALA A 5 -3.63 -2.30 25.27
N SER A 6 -3.89 -3.57 25.61
CA SER A 6 -4.16 -4.00 26.98
C SER A 6 -2.94 -4.57 27.72
N ILE A 7 -1.74 -4.53 27.13
CA ILE A 7 -0.53 -5.10 27.75
C ILE A 7 -0.24 -4.44 29.10
N ASP A 8 -0.21 -3.11 29.17
CA ASP A 8 0.06 -2.39 30.41
C ASP A 8 -1.02 -2.66 31.44
N LEU A 9 -2.30 -2.67 31.04
CA LEU A 9 -3.44 -3.00 31.89
C LEU A 9 -3.34 -4.42 32.45
N ALA A 10 -2.86 -5.38 31.64
CA ALA A 10 -2.65 -6.76 32.07
C ALA A 10 -1.50 -6.87 33.11
N PHE A 11 -0.41 -6.12 32.92
CA PHE A 11 0.67 -6.05 33.89
C PHE A 11 0.23 -5.42 35.22
N ASP A 12 -0.52 -4.33 35.18
CA ASP A 12 -1.07 -3.69 36.37
C ASP A 12 -2.03 -4.62 37.11
N PHE A 13 -2.89 -5.33 36.40
CA PHE A 13 -3.79 -6.32 36.95
C PHE A 13 -3.04 -7.49 37.60
N ALA A 14 -2.03 -8.04 36.91
CA ALA A 14 -1.21 -9.12 37.46
C ALA A 14 -0.46 -8.68 38.72
N GLY A 15 0.13 -7.49 38.73
CA GLY A 15 0.81 -6.92 39.89
C GLY A 15 -0.13 -6.69 41.08
N ALA A 16 -1.33 -6.16 40.82
CA ALA A 16 -2.36 -6.00 41.87
C ALA A 16 -2.85 -7.34 42.42
N SER A 17 -3.05 -8.33 41.53
CA SER A 17 -3.45 -9.68 41.92
C SER A 17 -2.40 -10.38 42.78
N GLU A 18 -1.11 -10.24 42.40
CA GLU A 18 0.02 -10.78 43.16
C GLU A 18 0.19 -10.11 44.53
N ALA A 19 0.04 -8.79 44.60
CA ALA A 19 0.06 -8.05 45.85
C ALA A 19 -1.09 -8.48 46.80
N ASN A 20 -2.29 -8.68 46.26
CA ASN A 20 -3.45 -9.14 47.03
C ASN A 20 -3.32 -10.60 47.49
N ALA A 21 -2.72 -11.47 46.67
CA ALA A 21 -2.47 -12.87 47.05
C ALA A 21 -1.47 -13.00 48.23
N ASN A 22 -0.52 -12.06 48.34
CA ASN A 22 0.47 -12.02 49.38
C ASN A 22 -0.03 -11.31 50.68
N GLN A 23 -1.12 -10.55 50.61
CA GLN A 23 -1.80 -9.96 51.75
C GLN A 23 -2.97 -10.85 52.17
N GLY A 24 -2.67 -11.99 52.75
CA GLY A 24 -3.68 -12.83 53.40
C GLY A 24 -4.40 -11.98 54.46
N GLY A 25 -5.62 -11.56 54.14
CA GLY A 25 -6.39 -10.58 54.91
C GLY A 25 -6.67 -11.11 56.32
N LEU A 26 -6.18 -10.37 57.33
CA LEU A 26 -6.50 -10.61 58.74
C LEU A 26 -8.02 -10.50 59.03
N PHE A 27 -8.83 -10.17 58.04
CA PHE A 27 -10.28 -9.94 58.15
C PHE A 27 -11.13 -10.86 57.25
N ASP A 28 -10.54 -11.89 56.62
CA ASP A 28 -11.27 -12.81 55.72
C ASP A 28 -11.92 -13.96 56.55
N ARG A 29 -12.71 -13.60 57.57
CA ARG A 29 -13.63 -14.49 58.27
C ARG A 29 -15.03 -13.93 58.21
N GLN A 30 -15.87 -14.65 57.47
CA GLN A 30 -17.32 -14.49 57.36
C GLN A 30 -17.78 -13.45 56.35
N ASP A 31 -17.90 -13.86 55.07
CA ASP A 31 -19.23 -14.03 54.47
C ASP A 31 -19.06 -14.78 53.14
N ASP A 32 -19.42 -16.06 53.20
CA ASP A 32 -19.67 -16.91 52.05
C ASP A 32 -20.77 -16.27 51.21
N ALA A 33 -20.52 -15.79 50.02
CA ALA A 33 -21.43 -15.78 48.88
C ALA A 33 -21.03 -14.90 47.68
N HIS A 34 -20.00 -14.05 47.80
CA HIS A 34 -19.50 -13.34 46.58
C HIS A 34 -17.99 -13.49 46.57
N GLY A 35 -17.52 -14.53 45.84
CA GLY A 35 -16.12 -14.65 45.53
C GLY A 35 -15.62 -13.33 44.97
N SER A 36 -14.57 -12.76 45.55
CA SER A 36 -13.76 -11.74 44.93
C SER A 36 -13.15 -12.31 43.64
N SER A 37 -14.00 -12.53 42.66
CA SER A 37 -13.51 -12.69 41.30
C SER A 37 -12.86 -11.39 40.98
N SER A 38 -11.52 -11.35 41.01
CA SER A 38 -10.79 -10.26 40.36
C SER A 38 -11.26 -10.26 38.93
N GLN A 39 -12.22 -9.40 38.66
CA GLN A 39 -12.84 -9.31 37.33
C GLN A 39 -11.74 -8.92 36.38
N GLU A 40 -11.45 -9.78 35.41
CA GLU A 40 -10.46 -9.47 34.37
C GLU A 40 -10.82 -8.13 33.73
N PRO A 41 -9.84 -7.25 33.50
CA PRO A 41 -10.09 -5.96 32.90
C PRO A 41 -10.64 -6.14 31.48
N GLU A 42 -11.66 -5.36 31.14
CA GLU A 42 -12.20 -5.35 29.78
C GLU A 42 -11.16 -4.86 28.78
N LEU A 43 -11.08 -5.52 27.62
CA LEU A 43 -10.19 -5.11 26.54
C LEU A 43 -10.58 -3.72 26.01
N PRO A 44 -9.64 -2.80 25.83
CA PRO A 44 -9.92 -1.47 25.31
C PRO A 44 -10.47 -1.55 23.90
N SER A 45 -11.49 -0.76 23.61
CA SER A 45 -12.03 -0.59 22.26
C SER A 45 -11.07 0.30 21.45
N VAL A 46 -10.33 -0.31 20.54
CA VAL A 46 -9.37 0.38 19.67
C VAL A 46 -9.65 0.07 18.20
N THR A 47 -9.29 0.99 17.31
CA THR A 47 -9.38 0.76 15.87
C THR A 47 -8.49 -0.42 15.47
N PRO A 48 -8.99 -1.40 14.71
CA PRO A 48 -8.16 -2.48 14.21
C PRO A 48 -6.99 -1.94 13.36
N TRP A 49 -5.84 -2.58 13.47
CA TRP A 49 -4.70 -2.25 12.59
C TRP A 49 -5.02 -2.49 11.12
N GLY A 50 -4.55 -1.62 10.25
CA GLY A 50 -4.49 -1.88 8.82
C GLY A 50 -3.58 -3.07 8.49
N ILE A 51 -3.69 -3.60 7.27
CA ILE A 51 -2.90 -4.77 6.84
C ILE A 51 -1.40 -4.47 6.97
N LYS A 52 -0.93 -3.35 6.42
CA LYS A 52 0.49 -2.96 6.46
C LYS A 52 1.02 -2.83 7.88
N GLU A 53 0.27 -2.18 8.77
CA GLU A 53 0.67 -2.00 10.17
C GLU A 53 0.75 -3.34 10.90
N ARG A 54 -0.27 -4.21 10.75
CA ARG A 54 -0.30 -5.54 11.34
C ARG A 54 0.89 -6.39 10.88
N LEU A 55 1.14 -6.44 9.58
CA LEU A 55 2.24 -7.20 9.01
C LEU A 55 3.61 -6.65 9.47
N SER A 56 3.77 -5.33 9.57
CA SER A 56 4.98 -4.71 10.11
C SER A 56 5.24 -5.11 11.57
N LEU A 57 4.20 -5.15 12.40
CA LEU A 57 4.30 -5.60 13.79
C LEU A 57 4.61 -7.10 13.87
N GLU A 58 4.01 -7.94 13.02
CA GLU A 58 4.35 -9.37 12.92
C GLU A 58 5.83 -9.56 12.57
N LYS A 59 6.32 -8.86 11.53
CA LYS A 59 7.73 -8.93 11.13
C LYS A 59 8.67 -8.48 12.25
N THR A 60 8.30 -7.43 12.99
CA THR A 60 9.09 -6.95 14.13
C THR A 60 9.13 -7.97 15.26
N ALA A 61 7.99 -8.63 15.54
CA ALA A 61 7.88 -9.56 16.66
C ALA A 61 8.46 -10.95 16.38
N ILE A 62 8.26 -11.48 15.18
CA ILE A 62 8.60 -12.89 14.84
C ILE A 62 9.54 -13.04 13.63
N GLY A 63 9.88 -11.92 12.95
CA GLY A 63 10.84 -11.89 11.86
C GLY A 63 10.26 -12.15 10.47
N PHE A 64 8.99 -12.48 10.34
CA PHE A 64 8.31 -12.72 9.05
C PHE A 64 6.83 -12.35 9.10
N TYR A 65 6.18 -12.26 7.92
CA TYR A 65 4.76 -12.01 7.78
C TYR A 65 3.98 -13.32 7.94
N LEU A 66 3.02 -13.36 8.87
CA LEU A 66 2.24 -14.57 9.20
C LEU A 66 0.82 -14.50 8.65
N SER A 67 0.15 -13.36 8.77
CA SER A 67 -1.29 -13.25 8.55
C SER A 67 -1.69 -12.73 7.17
N GLY A 68 -0.72 -12.46 6.28
CA GLY A 68 -0.98 -11.95 4.94
C GLY A 68 0.29 -11.57 4.20
N HIS A 69 0.12 -10.91 3.05
CA HIS A 69 1.21 -10.41 2.22
C HIS A 69 1.04 -8.91 1.98
N LEU A 70 2.14 -8.13 1.98
CA LEU A 70 2.07 -6.69 1.74
C LEU A 70 1.47 -6.33 0.37
N PHE A 71 1.58 -7.22 -0.60
CA PHE A 71 1.01 -7.06 -1.93
C PHE A 71 -0.53 -7.10 -1.93
N ASP A 72 -1.17 -7.70 -0.90
CA ASP A 72 -2.64 -7.86 -0.82
C ASP A 72 -3.38 -6.52 -0.87
N GLU A 73 -2.80 -5.44 -0.31
CA GLU A 73 -3.42 -4.11 -0.31
C GLU A 73 -3.58 -3.51 -1.72
N VAL A 74 -2.63 -3.81 -2.59
CA VAL A 74 -2.53 -3.18 -3.92
C VAL A 74 -2.85 -4.13 -5.06
N GLU A 75 -2.94 -5.43 -4.80
CA GLU A 75 -3.10 -6.48 -5.81
C GLU A 75 -4.26 -6.20 -6.77
N ARG A 76 -5.44 -5.87 -6.23
CA ARG A 76 -6.64 -5.64 -7.02
C ARG A 76 -6.48 -4.47 -8.01
N GLU A 77 -5.81 -3.41 -7.60
CA GLU A 77 -5.54 -2.24 -8.45
C GLU A 77 -4.47 -2.58 -9.48
N VAL A 78 -3.35 -3.14 -9.02
CA VAL A 78 -2.17 -3.43 -9.84
C VAL A 78 -2.48 -4.42 -10.97
N ARG A 79 -3.29 -5.45 -10.71
CA ARG A 79 -3.70 -6.44 -11.73
C ARG A 79 -4.54 -5.84 -12.87
N GLN A 80 -4.99 -4.59 -12.77
CA GLN A 80 -5.67 -3.92 -13.86
C GLN A 80 -4.70 -3.46 -14.97
N PHE A 81 -3.41 -3.27 -14.66
CA PHE A 81 -2.41 -2.83 -15.64
C PHE A 81 -1.16 -3.73 -15.71
N VAL A 82 -0.86 -4.50 -14.66
CA VAL A 82 0.18 -5.54 -14.66
C VAL A 82 -0.50 -6.90 -14.86
N ARG A 83 -0.47 -7.38 -16.10
CA ARG A 83 -1.23 -8.59 -16.48
C ARG A 83 -0.52 -9.90 -16.14
N ARG A 84 0.83 -9.90 -16.08
CA ARG A 84 1.63 -11.09 -15.79
C ARG A 84 2.02 -11.15 -14.33
N SER A 85 1.97 -12.33 -13.76
CA SER A 85 2.52 -12.63 -12.44
C SER A 85 3.96 -13.15 -12.55
N VAL A 86 4.69 -13.13 -11.44
CA VAL A 86 6.06 -13.65 -11.38
C VAL A 86 6.09 -15.15 -11.70
N ALA A 87 5.09 -15.92 -11.25
CA ALA A 87 5.00 -17.35 -11.53
C ALA A 87 4.82 -17.69 -13.03
N GLU A 88 4.30 -16.74 -13.83
CA GLU A 88 4.06 -16.93 -15.27
C GLU A 88 5.22 -16.47 -16.16
N LEU A 89 6.33 -16.03 -15.54
CA LEU A 89 7.46 -15.49 -16.29
C LEU A 89 8.21 -16.58 -17.05
N THR A 90 8.60 -16.20 -18.25
CA THR A 90 9.46 -17.01 -19.10
C THR A 90 10.59 -16.11 -19.62
N ASP A 91 11.69 -16.70 -20.06
CA ASP A 91 12.76 -15.98 -20.77
C ASP A 91 12.17 -15.16 -21.93
N SER A 92 12.40 -13.86 -21.92
CA SER A 92 11.85 -12.94 -22.92
C SER A 92 12.83 -11.84 -23.26
N ARG A 93 13.06 -11.63 -24.56
CA ARG A 93 13.83 -10.49 -25.04
C ARG A 93 13.09 -9.16 -24.90
N GLU A 94 11.76 -9.19 -24.84
CA GLU A 94 10.94 -8.01 -24.67
C GLU A 94 10.86 -7.61 -23.18
N PRO A 95 10.90 -6.30 -22.87
CA PRO A 95 10.70 -5.84 -21.50
C PRO A 95 9.34 -6.28 -20.96
N GLN A 96 9.34 -6.76 -19.73
CA GLN A 96 8.13 -7.18 -18.99
C GLN A 96 7.79 -6.14 -17.93
N LEU A 97 6.50 -5.83 -17.79
CA LEU A 97 5.98 -5.01 -16.70
C LEU A 97 5.58 -5.91 -15.56
N LEU A 98 6.17 -5.71 -14.40
CA LEU A 98 5.96 -6.47 -13.18
C LEU A 98 5.71 -5.54 -12.01
N ALA A 99 5.13 -6.08 -10.95
CA ALA A 99 4.97 -5.36 -9.70
C ALA A 99 5.15 -6.33 -8.54
N GLY A 100 5.60 -5.84 -7.41
CA GLY A 100 5.79 -6.66 -6.22
C GLY A 100 6.36 -5.86 -5.07
N ILE A 101 6.61 -6.57 -3.99
CA ILE A 101 7.28 -6.07 -2.80
C ILE A 101 8.78 -6.32 -2.93
N VAL A 102 9.57 -5.31 -2.59
CA VAL A 102 11.04 -5.42 -2.56
C VAL A 102 11.46 -6.17 -1.29
N GLY A 103 12.29 -7.16 -1.45
CA GLY A 103 12.92 -7.87 -0.33
C GLY A 103 14.41 -8.08 -0.55
N ASP A 104 15.15 -8.27 0.53
CA ASP A 104 16.59 -8.57 0.54
C ASP A 104 17.44 -7.58 -0.27
N LEU A 105 17.11 -6.30 -0.23
CA LEU A 105 17.80 -5.26 -0.98
C LEU A 105 19.27 -5.12 -0.51
N ARG A 106 20.19 -5.28 -1.43
CA ARG A 106 21.63 -5.11 -1.21
C ARG A 106 22.22 -4.26 -2.32
N VAL A 107 23.08 -3.32 -1.95
CA VAL A 107 23.85 -2.53 -2.91
C VAL A 107 25.30 -3.00 -2.87
N ILE A 108 25.78 -3.47 -4.00
CA ILE A 108 27.16 -3.97 -4.17
C ILE A 108 27.92 -3.08 -5.17
N ASN A 109 29.25 -3.09 -5.07
CA ASN A 109 30.12 -2.45 -6.05
C ASN A 109 30.39 -3.43 -7.19
N GLY A 110 29.85 -3.14 -8.36
CA GLY A 110 30.08 -3.89 -9.59
C GLY A 110 31.22 -3.29 -10.42
N GLN A 111 31.58 -3.93 -11.52
CA GLN A 111 32.64 -3.47 -12.43
C GLN A 111 32.29 -2.14 -13.16
N ARG A 112 31.00 -1.81 -13.27
CA ARG A 112 30.48 -0.62 -14.00
C ARG A 112 29.76 0.38 -13.08
N GLY A 113 30.06 0.35 -11.76
CA GLY A 113 29.37 1.17 -10.77
C GLY A 113 28.57 0.33 -9.77
N LYS A 114 27.76 0.98 -8.96
CA LYS A 114 26.93 0.32 -7.97
C LYS A 114 25.79 -0.46 -8.64
N LEU A 115 25.46 -1.60 -8.06
CA LEU A 115 24.40 -2.47 -8.50
C LEU A 115 23.51 -2.80 -7.29
N ALA A 116 22.20 -2.55 -7.41
CA ALA A 116 21.24 -3.06 -6.44
C ALA A 116 20.79 -4.46 -6.85
N LEU A 117 20.84 -5.37 -5.92
CA LEU A 117 20.29 -6.72 -6.00
C LEU A 117 19.15 -6.80 -5.00
N PHE A 118 18.00 -7.27 -5.44
CA PHE A 118 16.84 -7.43 -4.58
C PHE A 118 15.92 -8.53 -5.11
N ARG A 119 15.00 -8.96 -4.29
CA ARG A 119 13.91 -9.85 -4.68
C ARG A 119 12.64 -9.06 -4.93
N LEU A 120 11.93 -9.42 -5.96
CA LEU A 120 10.60 -8.89 -6.24
C LEU A 120 9.58 -10.01 -6.00
N ASP A 121 8.69 -9.81 -5.03
CA ASP A 121 7.69 -10.78 -4.59
C ASP A 121 6.28 -10.24 -4.89
N ASP A 122 5.52 -10.93 -5.74
CA ASP A 122 4.14 -10.59 -6.09
C ASP A 122 3.12 -11.57 -5.51
N LYS A 123 3.53 -12.34 -4.46
CA LYS A 123 2.73 -13.38 -3.82
C LYS A 123 2.59 -14.66 -4.67
N SER A 124 2.61 -14.57 -6.00
CA SER A 124 2.59 -15.75 -6.88
C SER A 124 3.95 -16.45 -6.96
N GLY A 125 5.01 -15.69 -6.73
CA GLY A 125 6.39 -16.13 -6.79
C GLY A 125 7.36 -14.99 -6.51
N VAL A 126 8.64 -15.34 -6.48
CA VAL A 126 9.75 -14.42 -6.21
C VAL A 126 10.73 -14.51 -7.38
N ILE A 127 11.18 -13.33 -7.86
CA ILE A 127 12.23 -13.25 -8.88
C ILE A 127 13.39 -12.39 -8.38
N ASP A 128 14.63 -12.86 -8.61
CA ASP A 128 15.81 -12.05 -8.36
C ASP A 128 15.91 -10.92 -9.38
N ALA A 129 16.08 -9.71 -8.88
CA ALA A 129 16.11 -8.49 -9.70
C ALA A 129 17.41 -7.73 -9.47
N ARG A 130 17.85 -7.03 -10.52
CA ARG A 130 19.01 -6.14 -10.45
C ARG A 130 18.70 -4.80 -11.11
N ALA A 131 19.22 -3.72 -10.50
CA ALA A 131 19.11 -2.36 -11.00
C ALA A 131 20.47 -1.67 -10.99
N GLU A 132 20.79 -0.91 -12.05
CA GLU A 132 22.02 -0.18 -12.17
C GLU A 132 22.02 1.11 -11.32
N GLU A 133 23.22 1.68 -11.10
CA GLU A 133 23.44 2.84 -10.23
C GLU A 133 22.56 4.04 -10.57
N SER A 134 22.34 4.31 -11.85
CA SER A 134 21.48 5.41 -12.31
C SER A 134 20.03 5.30 -11.82
N LEU A 135 19.49 4.06 -11.77
CA LEU A 135 18.16 3.78 -11.21
C LEU A 135 18.15 3.90 -9.71
N ILE A 136 19.20 3.41 -9.03
CA ILE A 136 19.32 3.50 -7.57
C ILE A 136 19.29 4.96 -7.12
N GLN A 137 20.07 5.81 -7.78
CA GLN A 137 20.15 7.24 -7.45
C GLN A 137 18.81 7.96 -7.67
N ARG A 138 18.15 7.67 -8.80
CA ARG A 138 16.87 8.27 -9.17
C ARG A 138 15.72 7.83 -8.28
N HIS A 139 15.70 6.55 -7.88
CA HIS A 139 14.60 5.92 -7.15
C HIS A 139 14.97 5.54 -5.71
N ARG A 140 15.92 6.24 -5.10
CA ARG A 140 16.43 5.97 -3.75
C ARG A 140 15.33 5.94 -2.68
N HIS A 141 14.25 6.68 -2.86
CA HIS A 141 13.15 6.77 -1.91
C HIS A 141 12.12 5.63 -2.09
N THR A 142 12.02 5.09 -3.30
CA THR A 142 11.08 4.04 -3.68
C THR A 142 11.69 2.64 -3.55
N LEU A 143 12.99 2.49 -3.89
CA LEU A 143 13.67 1.21 -3.84
C LEU A 143 14.21 0.95 -2.42
N LYS A 144 13.37 0.37 -1.57
CA LYS A 144 13.64 -0.02 -0.18
C LYS A 144 12.98 -1.35 0.13
N ASP A 145 13.52 -2.07 1.13
CA ASP A 145 12.87 -3.29 1.62
C ASP A 145 11.45 -3.01 2.11
N ASP A 146 10.56 -3.97 1.86
CA ASP A 146 9.14 -3.97 2.20
C ASP A 146 8.30 -2.89 1.51
N GLU A 147 8.87 -2.17 0.53
CA GLU A 147 8.11 -1.22 -0.27
C GLU A 147 7.59 -1.86 -1.55
N PHE A 148 6.37 -1.44 -1.92
CA PHE A 148 5.76 -1.80 -3.20
C PHE A 148 6.37 -1.00 -4.34
N ILE A 149 6.74 -1.70 -5.42
CA ILE A 149 7.20 -1.08 -6.66
C ILE A 149 6.56 -1.72 -7.89
N VAL A 150 6.44 -0.90 -8.94
CA VAL A 150 6.20 -1.36 -10.30
C VAL A 150 7.49 -1.21 -11.08
N VAL A 151 7.86 -2.23 -11.83
CA VAL A 151 9.12 -2.25 -12.56
C VAL A 151 8.93 -2.69 -14.01
N MET A 152 9.71 -2.15 -14.89
CA MET A 152 9.89 -2.67 -16.24
C MET A 152 11.31 -3.18 -16.40
N GLY A 153 11.47 -4.34 -17.00
CA GLY A 153 12.79 -4.92 -17.21
C GLY A 153 12.76 -6.13 -18.11
N LYS A 154 13.95 -6.63 -18.45
CA LYS A 154 14.12 -7.84 -19.25
C LYS A 154 14.34 -9.03 -18.33
N VAL A 155 13.57 -10.09 -18.56
CA VAL A 155 13.71 -11.37 -17.88
C VAL A 155 14.68 -12.22 -18.67
N MET A 156 15.72 -12.71 -18.00
CA MET A 156 16.79 -13.51 -18.62
C MET A 156 17.14 -14.70 -17.72
N PRO A 157 17.66 -15.79 -18.30
CA PRO A 157 18.19 -16.89 -17.51
C PRO A 157 19.34 -16.41 -16.61
N ASP A 158 19.27 -16.74 -15.34
CA ASP A 158 20.39 -16.54 -14.43
C ASP A 158 21.36 -17.73 -14.52
N ARG A 159 22.60 -17.44 -14.89
CA ARG A 159 23.64 -18.44 -15.06
C ARG A 159 24.14 -19.07 -13.76
N PHE A 160 23.87 -18.42 -12.62
CA PHE A 160 24.34 -18.87 -11.32
C PHE A 160 23.31 -19.71 -10.58
N SER A 161 22.06 -19.31 -10.56
CA SER A 161 20.97 -20.02 -9.88
C SER A 161 20.25 -21.03 -10.79
N GLY A 162 20.43 -20.94 -12.12
CA GLY A 162 19.68 -21.72 -13.09
C GLY A 162 18.21 -21.29 -13.26
N GLY A 163 17.79 -20.23 -12.54
CA GLY A 163 16.47 -19.64 -12.61
C GLY A 163 16.37 -18.47 -13.58
N LEU A 164 15.41 -17.59 -13.34
CA LEU A 164 15.22 -16.35 -14.08
C LEU A 164 15.68 -15.16 -13.22
N GLN A 165 16.24 -14.13 -13.89
CA GLN A 165 16.63 -12.87 -13.28
C GLN A 165 16.01 -11.71 -14.05
N LEU A 166 15.54 -10.69 -13.35
CA LEU A 166 14.97 -9.46 -13.90
C LEU A 166 16.03 -8.36 -13.95
N ASN A 167 16.36 -7.89 -15.14
CA ASN A 167 17.13 -6.67 -15.37
C ASN A 167 16.21 -5.48 -15.41
N VAL A 168 16.15 -4.71 -14.34
CA VAL A 168 15.26 -3.55 -14.21
C VAL A 168 15.80 -2.37 -15.01
N THR A 169 14.94 -1.76 -15.82
CA THR A 169 15.23 -0.57 -16.60
C THR A 169 14.43 0.64 -16.16
N GLN A 170 13.28 0.43 -15.53
CA GLN A 170 12.42 1.51 -15.01
C GLN A 170 11.78 1.05 -13.69
N VAL A 171 11.55 2.00 -12.80
CA VAL A 171 10.92 1.80 -11.49
C VAL A 171 9.89 2.89 -11.26
N TRP A 172 8.77 2.56 -10.68
CA TRP A 172 7.72 3.49 -10.24
C TRP A 172 7.18 3.08 -8.87
N ASP A 173 6.86 4.04 -8.04
CA ASP A 173 5.94 3.82 -6.93
C ASP A 173 4.49 3.72 -7.44
N LEU A 174 3.53 3.42 -6.55
CA LEU A 174 2.14 3.25 -6.96
C LEU A 174 1.52 4.53 -7.53
N ALA A 175 1.82 5.70 -6.97
CA ALA A 175 1.29 6.96 -7.45
C ALA A 175 1.84 7.33 -8.85
N GLN A 176 3.14 7.11 -9.07
CA GLN A 176 3.77 7.25 -10.38
C GLN A 176 3.21 6.25 -11.40
N ALA A 177 2.97 5.01 -10.98
CA ALA A 177 2.34 3.99 -11.81
C ALA A 177 0.91 4.38 -12.21
N ARG A 178 0.13 4.95 -11.28
CA ARG A 178 -1.20 5.51 -11.56
C ARG A 178 -1.13 6.63 -12.62
N CYS A 179 -0.14 7.53 -12.54
CA CYS A 179 0.08 8.55 -13.57
C CYS A 179 0.45 7.95 -14.93
N ARG A 180 1.19 6.83 -14.93
CA ARG A 180 1.73 6.23 -16.16
C ARG A 180 0.73 5.34 -16.88
N PHE A 181 -0.04 4.55 -16.13
CA PHE A 181 -0.90 3.48 -16.64
C PHE A 181 -2.38 3.79 -16.49
N GLY A 182 -2.75 4.70 -15.58
CA GLY A 182 -4.12 5.18 -15.40
C GLY A 182 -4.53 6.13 -16.52
N LYS A 183 -5.80 6.08 -16.89
CA LYS A 183 -6.41 7.00 -17.87
C LYS A 183 -6.99 8.24 -17.19
N PHE A 184 -7.73 8.04 -16.11
CA PHE A 184 -8.36 9.11 -15.33
C PHE A 184 -8.90 8.59 -14.01
N LEU A 185 -9.10 9.50 -13.06
CA LEU A 185 -9.92 9.23 -11.88
C LEU A 185 -11.40 9.47 -12.24
N ARG A 186 -12.24 8.47 -12.06
CA ARG A 186 -13.70 8.59 -12.15
C ARG A 186 -14.28 8.80 -10.77
N VAL A 187 -15.02 9.90 -10.59
CA VAL A 187 -15.67 10.27 -9.33
C VAL A 187 -17.18 10.34 -9.54
N ALA A 188 -17.95 9.53 -8.83
CA ALA A 188 -19.42 9.56 -8.89
C ALA A 188 -19.96 10.72 -8.06
N VAL A 189 -20.95 11.44 -8.63
CA VAL A 189 -21.59 12.62 -8.03
C VAL A 189 -23.09 12.56 -8.29
N SER A 190 -23.91 12.46 -7.25
CA SER A 190 -25.38 12.44 -7.38
C SER A 190 -26.07 13.66 -6.75
N GLY A 191 -25.39 14.39 -5.90
CA GLY A 191 -25.93 15.53 -5.15
C GLY A 191 -24.96 16.71 -5.08
N LYS A 192 -24.21 16.83 -3.99
CA LYS A 192 -23.24 17.91 -3.82
C LYS A 192 -21.99 17.65 -4.67
N ALA A 193 -21.62 18.63 -5.48
CA ALA A 193 -20.38 18.55 -6.25
C ALA A 193 -19.15 18.55 -5.31
N PRO A 194 -18.11 17.76 -5.58
CA PRO A 194 -16.87 17.78 -4.81
C PRO A 194 -16.15 19.13 -4.94
N GLU A 195 -15.34 19.47 -3.95
CA GLU A 195 -14.52 20.70 -3.96
C GLU A 195 -13.30 20.55 -4.89
N VAL A 196 -13.57 20.37 -6.19
CA VAL A 196 -12.55 20.04 -7.22
C VAL A 196 -11.35 20.98 -7.15
N ARG A 197 -11.57 22.29 -7.09
CA ARG A 197 -10.47 23.28 -7.08
C ARG A 197 -9.57 23.10 -5.87
N ARG A 198 -10.13 22.80 -4.70
CA ARG A 198 -9.37 22.57 -3.48
C ARG A 198 -8.54 21.30 -3.60
N LEU A 199 -9.14 20.20 -4.03
CA LEU A 199 -8.44 18.93 -4.17
C LEU A 199 -7.32 18.98 -5.20
N LEU A 200 -7.52 19.67 -6.32
CA LEU A 200 -6.46 19.85 -7.33
C LEU A 200 -5.32 20.75 -6.80
N ALA A 201 -5.63 21.76 -5.98
CA ALA A 201 -4.62 22.63 -5.38
C ALA A 201 -3.87 21.95 -4.24
N GLU A 202 -4.53 21.06 -3.49
CA GLU A 202 -3.93 20.31 -2.37
C GLU A 202 -2.97 19.21 -2.86
N TYR A 203 -3.30 18.58 -4.00
CA TYR A 203 -2.52 17.49 -4.59
C TYR A 203 -2.11 17.82 -6.04
N PRO A 204 -1.29 18.85 -6.27
CA PRO A 204 -0.92 19.26 -7.62
C PRO A 204 -0.13 18.16 -8.35
N PRO A 205 -0.20 18.11 -9.69
CA PRO A 205 0.63 17.20 -10.45
C PRO A 205 2.12 17.49 -10.21
N GLN A 206 2.95 16.47 -10.28
CA GLN A 206 4.39 16.60 -10.14
C GLN A 206 5.04 16.98 -11.46
N VAL A 207 6.05 17.86 -11.40
CA VAL A 207 6.88 18.21 -12.56
C VAL A 207 8.13 17.34 -12.54
N GLU A 208 8.31 16.54 -13.59
CA GLU A 208 9.54 15.77 -13.82
C GLU A 208 10.40 16.49 -14.87
N HIS A 209 11.61 16.87 -14.46
CA HIS A 209 12.57 17.46 -15.40
C HIS A 209 13.26 16.34 -16.18
N THR A 210 13.06 16.30 -17.48
CA THR A 210 13.68 15.34 -18.39
C THR A 210 14.67 16.05 -19.32
N GLU A 211 15.53 15.29 -20.00
CA GLU A 211 16.45 15.84 -21.01
C GLU A 211 15.72 16.54 -22.17
N HIS A 212 14.44 16.27 -22.36
CA HIS A 212 13.59 16.83 -23.42
C HIS A 212 12.63 17.91 -22.93
N GLY A 213 12.75 18.36 -21.66
CA GLY A 213 11.91 19.36 -21.05
C GLY A 213 11.19 18.91 -19.79
N GLU A 214 10.24 19.71 -19.34
CA GLU A 214 9.41 19.43 -18.19
C GLU A 214 8.23 18.55 -18.60
N LEU A 215 8.03 17.46 -17.86
CA LEU A 215 6.91 16.55 -18.04
C LEU A 215 6.00 16.62 -16.79
N LEU A 216 4.74 16.99 -17.02
CA LEU A 216 3.74 17.02 -15.96
C LEU A 216 3.24 15.60 -15.68
N ARG A 217 3.41 15.13 -14.44
CA ARG A 217 2.93 13.83 -13.96
C ARG A 217 1.68 14.03 -13.13
N GLY A 218 0.54 13.75 -13.70
CA GLY A 218 -0.75 13.84 -13.05
C GLY A 218 -1.78 12.94 -13.70
N LEU A 219 -2.86 12.69 -12.99
CA LEU A 219 -4.00 11.91 -13.45
C LEU A 219 -5.19 12.85 -13.65
N PRO A 220 -5.82 12.90 -14.85
CA PRO A 220 -6.98 13.72 -15.07
C PRO A 220 -8.21 13.19 -14.33
N VAL A 221 -9.15 14.10 -14.02
CA VAL A 221 -10.38 13.79 -13.29
C VAL A 221 -11.60 13.85 -14.20
N ARG A 222 -12.49 12.88 -14.07
CA ARG A 222 -13.81 12.86 -14.71
C ARG A 222 -14.88 12.67 -13.67
N LEU A 223 -15.91 13.50 -13.71
CA LEU A 223 -17.08 13.38 -12.83
C LEU A 223 -18.16 12.58 -13.55
N LEU A 224 -18.68 11.56 -12.89
CA LEU A 224 -19.83 10.79 -13.31
C LEU A 224 -21.04 11.35 -12.58
N LEU A 225 -21.86 12.14 -13.28
CA LEU A 225 -23.05 12.75 -12.75
C LEU A 225 -24.21 11.76 -12.90
N GLU A 226 -24.82 11.37 -11.79
CA GLU A 226 -25.97 10.48 -11.76
C GLU A 226 -27.17 11.21 -11.15
N ARG A 227 -28.29 11.24 -11.86
CA ARG A 227 -29.55 11.76 -11.35
C ARG A 227 -30.61 10.67 -11.47
N ARG A 228 -31.18 10.29 -10.35
CA ARG A 228 -32.32 9.37 -10.30
C ARG A 228 -33.60 10.17 -10.14
N GLY A 229 -34.59 9.91 -10.98
CA GLY A 229 -35.91 10.49 -10.90
C GLY A 229 -37.01 9.43 -10.95
N PRO A 230 -38.26 9.78 -10.61
CA PRO A 230 -39.38 8.83 -10.58
C PRO A 230 -39.69 8.21 -11.96
N GLU A 231 -39.39 8.92 -13.06
CA GLU A 231 -39.64 8.47 -14.44
C GLU A 231 -38.38 7.89 -15.14
N GLY A 232 -37.27 7.74 -14.43
CA GLY A 232 -36.00 7.24 -14.97
C GLY A 232 -34.78 7.98 -14.46
N GLY A 233 -33.60 7.50 -14.83
CA GLY A 233 -32.32 8.09 -14.46
C GLY A 233 -31.62 8.73 -15.65
N ALA A 234 -30.86 9.80 -15.40
CA ALA A 234 -29.93 10.37 -16.36
C ALA A 234 -28.50 10.21 -15.83
N MET A 235 -27.57 9.90 -16.73
CA MET A 235 -26.14 9.77 -16.43
C MET A 235 -25.35 10.60 -17.44
N ALA A 236 -24.39 11.38 -16.95
CA ALA A 236 -23.50 12.18 -17.79
C ALA A 236 -22.07 12.09 -17.25
N GLN A 237 -21.10 12.09 -18.15
CA GLN A 237 -19.69 12.16 -17.80
C GLN A 237 -19.15 13.55 -18.14
N LEU A 238 -18.63 14.25 -17.12
CA LEU A 238 -18.03 15.55 -17.27
C LEU A 238 -16.49 15.42 -17.24
N HIS A 239 -15.84 15.82 -18.31
CA HIS A 239 -14.39 15.92 -18.41
C HIS A 239 -13.96 17.31 -17.94
N LEU A 240 -13.08 17.39 -16.95
CA LEU A 240 -12.63 18.67 -16.38
C LEU A 240 -11.52 19.35 -17.21
N GLY A 241 -11.09 18.70 -18.29
CA GLY A 241 -10.02 19.19 -19.18
C GLY A 241 -8.62 18.70 -18.74
N ASP A 242 -7.65 18.94 -19.64
CA ASP A 242 -6.29 18.41 -19.48
C ASP A 242 -5.49 19.11 -18.36
N GLN A 243 -5.93 20.31 -17.95
CA GLN A 243 -5.31 21.03 -16.83
C GLN A 243 -5.81 20.58 -15.46
N ALA A 244 -6.94 19.87 -15.41
CA ALA A 244 -7.50 19.33 -14.16
C ALA A 244 -6.86 17.98 -13.81
N GLN A 245 -5.56 18.00 -13.52
CA GLN A 245 -4.78 16.84 -13.12
C GLN A 245 -4.32 16.98 -11.67
N PHE A 246 -4.17 15.84 -11.01
CA PHE A 246 -3.64 15.77 -9.65
C PHE A 246 -2.64 14.61 -9.52
N PHE A 247 -1.76 14.68 -8.54
CA PHE A 247 -0.85 13.57 -8.23
C PHE A 247 -1.58 12.52 -7.40
N PRO A 248 -1.80 11.29 -7.92
CA PRO A 248 -2.69 10.29 -7.33
C PRO A 248 -2.02 9.49 -6.21
N SER A 249 -1.56 10.18 -5.16
CA SER A 249 -1.13 9.55 -3.91
C SER A 249 -2.32 8.90 -3.19
N ASP A 250 -2.06 7.99 -2.25
CA ASP A 250 -3.13 7.34 -1.47
C ASP A 250 -3.93 8.36 -0.65
N ALA A 251 -3.27 9.39 -0.11
CA ALA A 251 -3.92 10.49 0.58
C ALA A 251 -4.85 11.30 -0.35
N ALA A 252 -4.37 11.57 -1.57
CA ALA A 252 -5.20 12.25 -2.59
C ALA A 252 -6.43 11.41 -2.95
N LEU A 253 -6.25 10.12 -3.22
CA LEU A 253 -7.37 9.23 -3.53
C LEU A 253 -8.36 9.12 -2.37
N ALA A 254 -7.89 9.01 -1.14
CA ALA A 254 -8.74 9.01 0.05
C ALA A 254 -9.58 10.29 0.16
N SER A 255 -8.98 11.46 -0.14
CA SER A 255 -9.69 12.75 -0.15
C SER A 255 -10.75 12.82 -1.24
N TRP A 256 -10.48 12.27 -2.44
CA TRP A 256 -11.48 12.17 -3.51
C TRP A 256 -12.60 11.19 -3.17
N VAL A 257 -12.28 10.02 -2.58
CA VAL A 257 -13.25 9.02 -2.12
C VAL A 257 -14.18 9.60 -1.06
N ALA A 258 -13.66 10.39 -0.12
CA ALA A 258 -14.45 11.03 0.93
C ALA A 258 -15.48 12.05 0.40
N GLN A 259 -15.26 12.62 -0.80
CA GLN A 259 -16.17 13.57 -1.44
C GLN A 259 -17.02 12.95 -2.55
N ALA A 260 -16.75 11.71 -2.91
CA ALA A 260 -17.53 10.97 -3.90
C ALA A 260 -18.82 10.42 -3.28
N ASP A 261 -19.82 10.27 -4.13
CA ASP A 261 -21.09 9.67 -3.74
C ASP A 261 -20.89 8.20 -3.36
N GLU A 262 -21.30 7.81 -2.15
CA GLU A 262 -21.08 6.47 -1.59
C GLU A 262 -19.61 6.00 -1.66
N GLY A 263 -18.64 6.93 -1.65
CA GLY A 263 -17.22 6.62 -1.78
C GLY A 263 -16.79 6.10 -3.16
N ARG A 264 -17.60 6.28 -4.19
CA ARG A 264 -17.36 5.79 -5.55
C ARG A 264 -16.40 6.68 -6.34
N ALA A 265 -15.13 6.68 -5.93
CA ALA A 265 -14.03 7.24 -6.70
C ALA A 265 -13.01 6.14 -7.01
N MET A 266 -12.61 5.99 -8.27
CA MET A 266 -11.67 4.95 -8.69
C MET A 266 -10.84 5.37 -9.89
N VAL A 267 -9.58 4.94 -9.90
CA VAL A 267 -8.72 5.07 -11.07
C VAL A 267 -9.18 4.08 -12.14
N VAL A 268 -9.31 4.56 -13.35
CA VAL A 268 -9.68 3.76 -14.53
C VAL A 268 -8.41 3.46 -15.31
N TYR A 269 -8.15 2.19 -15.55
CA TYR A 269 -7.07 1.65 -16.39
C TYR A 269 -7.62 1.13 -17.72
N GLU A 270 -6.77 0.68 -18.63
CA GLU A 270 -7.23 0.05 -19.87
C GLU A 270 -7.79 -1.36 -19.68
#